data_920d778157322e3da18e0d95d4008cc4
#
_entry.id   920d778157322e3da18e0d95d4008cc4
#
_cell.length_a   1.000
_cell.length_b   1.000
_cell.length_c   1.000
_cell.angle_alpha   90.00
_cell.angle_beta   90.00
_cell.angle_gamma   90.00
#
_symmetry.space_group_name_H-M   'P 1'
#
loop_
_entity.id
_entity.type
_entity.pdbx_description
1 polymer ?
#
loop_
_entity_poly.entity_id
_entity_poly.type
_entity_poly.pdbx_seq_one_letter_code
_entity_poly.pdbx_strand_id
1 'polypeptide(L)'
;MNAAAAALSQPVICVVGPTASGKTDVAQLIATRLDGEVVSADSMQVYRGMDIGTGKLPESERVVPHYGFDLVDPGEPFSAALFQAYARESFVEIESKGKRSILAGGTGFYVRAAIDAYEFPDGEQIDNPVRNHWNAFAAEYGPERLWSELHQRDPESAQLIPPADVKRVVRAFELLETGDSYAIQKQRLQSLPQWVPAIFVGLAVDPDVLRTRIRTRVDSMVANGLIQEVETLLASGFRDGITAPQAIGYKEIVAALDGRTSMEEAIESIKVSTCRYAKRQRTWFRKDSRIHWLCADSGDTDALADEALALIDTL
;
A
#
# COMPACT_ATOMS: atom_id res chain seq x y z
N MET A 1 16.51 19.18 -5.74
CA MET A 1 17.67 18.54 -6.40
C MET A 1 17.11 17.45 -7.30
N ASN A 2 17.09 17.67 -8.63
CA ASN A 2 16.80 16.62 -9.60
C ASN A 2 17.92 15.59 -9.49
N ALA A 3 17.73 14.53 -8.69
CA ALA A 3 18.56 13.36 -8.78
C ALA A 3 18.28 12.78 -10.16
N ALA A 4 19.26 12.83 -11.05
CA ALA A 4 19.24 12.13 -12.31
C ALA A 4 18.73 10.71 -12.05
N ALA A 5 17.79 10.24 -12.89
CA ALA A 5 17.35 8.87 -12.86
C ALA A 5 18.61 7.99 -12.75
N ALA A 6 18.81 7.37 -11.59
CA ALA A 6 19.90 6.45 -11.41
C ALA A 6 19.60 5.33 -12.40
N ALA A 7 20.38 5.26 -13.48
CA ALA A 7 20.25 4.18 -14.43
C ALA A 7 20.69 2.91 -13.70
N LEU A 8 19.74 2.25 -13.03
CA LEU A 8 20.00 0.93 -12.47
C LEU A 8 20.42 0.04 -13.63
N SER A 9 21.47 -0.75 -13.44
CA SER A 9 22.01 -1.63 -14.47
C SER A 9 21.06 -2.77 -14.81
N GLN A 10 20.16 -3.10 -13.86
CA GLN A 10 19.17 -4.16 -14.00
C GLN A 10 17.78 -3.69 -13.56
N PRO A 11 16.69 -4.19 -14.21
CA PRO A 11 15.34 -3.81 -13.83
C PRO A 11 14.97 -4.29 -12.43
N VAL A 12 14.21 -3.47 -11.68
CA VAL A 12 13.60 -3.86 -10.41
C VAL A 12 12.53 -4.93 -10.66
N ILE A 13 12.54 -6.00 -9.89
CA ILE A 13 11.49 -7.03 -9.97
C ILE A 13 10.37 -6.69 -8.99
N CYS A 14 9.18 -6.43 -9.52
CA CYS A 14 8.01 -6.09 -8.73
C CYS A 14 7.12 -7.32 -8.53
N VAL A 15 7.05 -7.86 -7.31
CA VAL A 15 6.13 -8.94 -6.93
C VAL A 15 4.88 -8.34 -6.30
N VAL A 16 3.78 -8.34 -7.05
CA VAL A 16 2.55 -7.65 -6.66
C VAL A 16 1.36 -8.60 -6.56
N GLY A 17 0.35 -8.20 -5.80
CA GLY A 17 -0.85 -9.01 -5.63
C GLY A 17 -1.64 -8.63 -4.37
N PRO A 18 -2.82 -9.24 -4.16
CA PRO A 18 -3.62 -8.98 -2.98
C PRO A 18 -2.96 -9.50 -1.70
N THR A 19 -3.43 -9.04 -0.55
CA THR A 19 -3.06 -9.68 0.73
C THR A 19 -3.44 -11.16 0.71
N ALA A 20 -2.69 -11.99 1.42
CA ALA A 20 -2.84 -13.45 1.46
C ALA A 20 -2.61 -14.19 0.11
N SER A 21 -1.91 -13.57 -0.85
CA SER A 21 -1.54 -14.25 -2.11
C SER A 21 -0.22 -15.03 -2.07
N GLY A 22 0.57 -14.94 -0.99
CA GLY A 22 1.90 -15.57 -0.89
C GLY A 22 3.05 -14.73 -1.46
N LYS A 23 2.80 -13.47 -1.83
CA LYS A 23 3.81 -12.62 -2.49
C LYS A 23 5.10 -12.41 -1.69
N THR A 24 5.05 -12.40 -0.36
CA THR A 24 6.25 -12.22 0.50
C THR A 24 7.19 -13.40 0.36
N ASP A 25 6.66 -14.61 0.43
CA ASP A 25 7.43 -15.85 0.33
C ASP A 25 8.04 -16.00 -1.08
N VAL A 26 7.23 -15.76 -2.11
CA VAL A 26 7.69 -15.77 -3.51
C VAL A 26 8.78 -14.72 -3.74
N ALA A 27 8.63 -13.51 -3.18
CA ALA A 27 9.64 -12.45 -3.31
C ALA A 27 10.96 -12.82 -2.64
N GLN A 28 10.91 -13.46 -1.45
CA GLN A 28 12.13 -13.97 -0.79
C GLN A 28 12.82 -15.07 -1.61
N LEU A 29 12.06 -15.99 -2.18
CA LEU A 29 12.62 -17.05 -3.02
C LEU A 29 13.27 -16.48 -4.29
N ILE A 30 12.63 -15.53 -4.96
CA ILE A 30 13.19 -14.81 -6.11
C ILE A 30 14.47 -14.09 -5.68
N ALA A 31 14.45 -13.36 -4.55
CA ALA A 31 15.59 -12.64 -4.04
C ALA A 31 16.76 -13.59 -3.73
N THR A 32 16.50 -14.72 -3.08
CA THR A 32 17.52 -15.73 -2.77
C THR A 32 18.19 -16.27 -4.04
N ARG A 33 17.41 -16.57 -5.08
CA ARG A 33 17.91 -17.16 -6.33
C ARG A 33 18.63 -16.16 -7.24
N LEU A 34 18.30 -14.87 -7.12
CA LEU A 34 18.92 -13.79 -7.91
C LEU A 34 19.97 -12.98 -7.14
N ASP A 35 20.39 -13.44 -5.96
CA ASP A 35 21.26 -12.68 -5.03
C ASP A 35 20.74 -11.25 -4.80
N GLY A 36 19.45 -11.14 -4.49
CA GLY A 36 18.75 -9.87 -4.32
C GLY A 36 18.37 -9.57 -2.88
N GLU A 37 17.82 -8.36 -2.69
CA GLU A 37 17.27 -7.87 -1.42
C GLU A 37 15.86 -7.33 -1.66
N VAL A 38 14.98 -7.42 -0.65
CA VAL A 38 13.55 -7.10 -0.79
C VAL A 38 13.22 -5.72 -0.21
N VAL A 39 12.47 -4.91 -0.96
CA VAL A 39 11.87 -3.67 -0.48
C VAL A 39 10.36 -3.89 -0.34
N SER A 40 9.83 -3.73 0.88
CA SER A 40 8.38 -3.88 1.13
C SER A 40 7.61 -2.65 0.65
N ALA A 41 6.62 -2.85 -0.21
CA ALA A 41 5.66 -1.83 -0.64
C ALA A 41 4.30 -2.01 0.05
N ASP A 42 4.32 -2.02 1.39
CA ASP A 42 3.12 -2.06 2.22
C ASP A 42 3.06 -0.82 3.12
N SER A 43 1.95 -0.08 3.04
CA SER A 43 1.78 1.20 3.74
C SER A 43 1.57 1.08 5.25
N MET A 44 1.40 -0.14 5.77
CA MET A 44 1.23 -0.38 7.20
C MET A 44 2.46 -1.02 7.85
N GLN A 45 3.28 -1.75 7.08
CA GLN A 45 4.51 -2.37 7.58
C GLN A 45 5.63 -1.37 7.87
N VAL A 46 5.47 -0.13 7.45
CA VAL A 46 6.40 0.98 7.77
C VAL A 46 6.35 1.40 9.23
N TYR A 47 5.30 1.03 9.95
CA TYR A 47 5.11 1.43 11.35
C TYR A 47 5.72 0.42 12.33
N ARG A 48 6.51 0.92 13.30
CA ARG A 48 7.09 0.11 14.38
C ARG A 48 6.01 -0.50 15.26
N GLY A 49 6.19 -1.78 15.62
CA GLY A 49 5.28 -2.50 16.50
C GLY A 49 3.92 -2.86 15.86
N MET A 50 3.69 -2.54 14.59
CA MET A 50 2.54 -3.02 13.82
C MET A 50 2.96 -4.25 13.01
N ASP A 51 3.13 -5.39 13.69
CA ASP A 51 3.77 -6.57 13.13
C ASP A 51 2.75 -7.65 12.75
N ILE A 52 1.99 -8.13 13.73
CA ILE A 52 1.01 -9.20 13.54
C ILE A 52 -0.11 -8.75 12.61
N GLY A 53 -0.75 -7.62 12.91
CA GLY A 53 -1.91 -7.13 12.16
C GLY A 53 -1.60 -6.73 10.72
N THR A 54 -0.37 -6.33 10.41
CA THR A 54 0.09 -6.06 9.06
C THR A 54 0.65 -7.29 8.35
N GLY A 55 0.92 -8.37 9.13
CA GLY A 55 1.61 -9.55 8.67
C GLY A 55 3.01 -9.25 8.18
N LYS A 56 3.71 -8.39 8.91
CA LYS A 56 5.15 -8.13 8.72
C LYS A 56 5.92 -9.42 8.94
N LEU A 57 6.86 -9.71 8.07
CA LEU A 57 7.68 -10.90 8.19
C LEU A 57 8.61 -10.78 9.40
N PRO A 58 8.54 -11.70 10.37
CA PRO A 58 9.44 -11.71 11.52
C PRO A 58 10.92 -11.77 11.09
N GLU A 59 11.80 -11.15 11.83
CA GLU A 59 13.23 -11.10 11.49
C GLU A 59 13.83 -12.51 11.37
N SER A 60 13.40 -13.44 12.22
CA SER A 60 13.83 -14.84 12.21
C SER A 60 13.43 -15.62 10.95
N GLU A 61 12.45 -15.12 10.18
CA GLU A 61 11.94 -15.75 8.95
C GLU A 61 12.47 -15.06 7.69
N ARG A 62 13.25 -13.97 7.84
CA ARG A 62 13.87 -13.25 6.72
C ARG A 62 15.11 -13.98 6.25
N VAL A 63 15.07 -14.57 5.06
CA VAL A 63 16.21 -15.29 4.47
C VAL A 63 17.12 -14.37 3.65
N VAL A 64 16.66 -13.16 3.33
CA VAL A 64 17.39 -12.07 2.68
C VAL A 64 17.11 -10.75 3.40
N PRO A 65 17.95 -9.70 3.24
CA PRO A 65 17.66 -8.38 3.79
C PRO A 65 16.34 -7.81 3.27
N HIS A 66 15.59 -7.17 4.19
CA HIS A 66 14.32 -6.51 3.91
C HIS A 66 14.39 -5.04 4.31
N TYR A 67 13.92 -4.18 3.40
CA TYR A 67 13.76 -2.75 3.56
C TYR A 67 12.28 -2.38 3.66
N GLY A 68 11.97 -1.22 4.21
CA GLY A 68 10.59 -0.70 4.25
C GLY A 68 9.80 -1.18 5.46
N PHE A 69 10.45 -1.78 6.45
CA PHE A 69 9.87 -2.11 7.75
C PHE A 69 10.32 -1.11 8.81
N ASP A 70 9.48 -0.81 9.77
CA ASP A 70 9.83 -0.09 11.00
C ASP A 70 10.50 1.28 10.78
N LEU A 71 10.02 2.03 9.78
CA LEU A 71 10.61 3.32 9.41
C LEU A 71 10.20 4.45 10.37
N VAL A 72 8.95 4.44 10.83
CA VAL A 72 8.35 5.50 11.66
C VAL A 72 7.52 4.90 12.79
N ASP A 73 7.25 5.72 13.81
CA ASP A 73 6.34 5.33 14.89
C ASP A 73 4.86 5.52 14.47
N PRO A 74 3.90 4.77 15.04
CA PRO A 74 2.49 4.81 14.62
C PRO A 74 1.81 6.18 14.74
N GLY A 75 2.32 7.06 15.59
CA GLY A 75 1.88 8.45 15.74
C GLY A 75 2.36 9.39 14.62
N GLU A 76 3.38 8.97 13.87
CA GLU A 76 4.02 9.80 12.84
C GLU A 76 3.33 9.64 11.48
N PRO A 77 3.33 10.71 10.66
CA PRO A 77 2.83 10.62 9.30
C PRO A 77 3.83 9.92 8.38
N PHE A 78 3.35 9.07 7.49
CA PHE A 78 4.16 8.50 6.42
C PHE A 78 3.39 8.54 5.10
N SER A 79 3.91 9.26 4.13
CA SER A 79 3.26 9.52 2.85
C SER A 79 3.84 8.67 1.72
N ALA A 80 3.12 8.61 0.58
CA ALA A 80 3.63 7.97 -0.62
C ALA A 80 4.85 8.70 -1.21
N ALA A 81 5.01 10.00 -0.96
CA ALA A 81 6.20 10.76 -1.34
C ALA A 81 7.43 10.32 -0.52
N LEU A 82 7.26 10.15 0.79
CA LEU A 82 8.32 9.63 1.66
C LEU A 82 8.69 8.20 1.27
N PHE A 83 7.69 7.36 0.98
CA PHE A 83 7.94 6.01 0.49
C PHE A 83 8.70 6.00 -0.83
N GLN A 84 8.34 6.88 -1.78
CA GLN A 84 9.03 6.99 -3.06
C GLN A 84 10.53 7.29 -2.87
N ALA A 85 10.85 8.30 -2.06
CA ALA A 85 12.22 8.67 -1.77
C ALA A 85 12.98 7.49 -1.15
N TYR A 86 12.42 6.90 -0.09
CA TYR A 86 12.99 5.75 0.59
C TYR A 86 13.24 4.55 -0.33
N ALA A 87 12.22 4.16 -1.11
CA ALA A 87 12.34 3.00 -2.00
C ALA A 87 13.41 3.20 -3.08
N ARG A 88 13.48 4.42 -3.65
CA ARG A 88 14.48 4.75 -4.67
C ARG A 88 15.91 4.78 -4.11
N GLU A 89 16.08 5.30 -2.89
CA GLU A 89 17.37 5.24 -2.18
C GLU A 89 17.75 3.79 -1.89
N SER A 90 16.81 2.97 -1.44
CA SER A 90 17.03 1.53 -1.21
C SER A 90 17.45 0.80 -2.48
N PHE A 91 16.84 1.09 -3.65
CA PHE A 91 17.26 0.47 -4.91
C PHE A 91 18.71 0.83 -5.27
N VAL A 92 19.12 2.08 -5.09
CA VAL A 92 20.50 2.52 -5.33
C VAL A 92 21.46 1.84 -4.36
N GLU A 93 21.10 1.73 -3.09
CA GLU A 93 21.91 1.04 -2.07
C GLU A 93 22.08 -0.44 -2.40
N ILE A 94 20.99 -1.14 -2.76
CA ILE A 94 21.02 -2.56 -3.12
C ILE A 94 21.93 -2.79 -4.34
N GLU A 95 21.78 -1.96 -5.38
CA GLU A 95 22.62 -2.03 -6.57
C GLU A 95 24.10 -1.76 -6.27
N SER A 96 24.39 -0.83 -5.37
CA SER A 96 25.77 -0.53 -4.95
C SER A 96 26.49 -1.74 -4.33
N LYS A 97 25.73 -2.70 -3.81
CA LYS A 97 26.21 -3.99 -3.29
C LYS A 97 26.32 -5.06 -4.38
N GLY A 98 26.00 -4.72 -5.64
CA GLY A 98 25.95 -5.68 -6.76
C GLY A 98 24.73 -6.60 -6.73
N LYS A 99 23.69 -6.27 -5.96
CA LYS A 99 22.53 -7.13 -5.73
C LYS A 99 21.30 -6.67 -6.52
N ARG A 100 20.32 -7.57 -6.69
CA ARG A 100 19.08 -7.32 -7.39
C ARG A 100 18.02 -6.71 -6.45
N SER A 101 17.34 -5.65 -6.90
CA SER A 101 16.23 -5.07 -6.14
C SER A 101 14.91 -5.79 -6.44
N ILE A 102 14.25 -6.30 -5.39
CA ILE A 102 12.91 -6.90 -5.46
C ILE A 102 11.95 -6.02 -4.68
N LEU A 103 10.94 -5.43 -5.34
CA LEU A 103 9.89 -4.65 -4.71
C LEU A 103 8.67 -5.53 -4.49
N ALA A 104 8.30 -5.84 -3.26
CA ALA A 104 7.21 -6.73 -2.93
C ALA A 104 6.09 -6.01 -2.16
N GLY A 105 4.85 -6.01 -2.66
CA GLY A 105 3.79 -5.39 -1.88
C GLY A 105 2.40 -5.39 -2.49
N GLY A 106 1.44 -5.00 -1.65
CA GLY A 106 0.02 -4.90 -2.00
C GLY A 106 -0.50 -3.47 -2.10
N THR A 107 0.30 -2.47 -1.72
CA THR A 107 -0.08 -1.05 -1.83
C THR A 107 0.26 -0.54 -3.22
N GLY A 108 -0.67 -0.70 -4.17
CA GLY A 108 -0.43 -0.41 -5.58
C GLY A 108 0.05 1.03 -5.84
N PHE A 109 -0.39 2.00 -5.03
CA PHE A 109 0.10 3.36 -5.15
C PHE A 109 1.58 3.50 -4.74
N TYR A 110 2.04 2.76 -3.74
CA TYR A 110 3.45 2.71 -3.35
C TYR A 110 4.31 2.10 -4.45
N VAL A 111 3.85 0.99 -5.03
CA VAL A 111 4.54 0.34 -6.16
C VAL A 111 4.72 1.33 -7.32
N ARG A 112 3.65 2.02 -7.72
CA ARG A 112 3.72 3.03 -8.77
C ARG A 112 4.59 4.23 -8.39
N ALA A 113 4.49 4.72 -7.17
CA ALA A 113 5.32 5.82 -6.70
C ALA A 113 6.82 5.50 -6.76
N ALA A 114 7.22 4.27 -6.41
CA ALA A 114 8.61 3.84 -6.47
C ALA A 114 9.14 3.70 -7.91
N ILE A 115 8.32 3.15 -8.81
CA ILE A 115 8.74 2.73 -10.15
C ILE A 115 8.48 3.79 -11.23
N ASP A 116 7.32 4.47 -11.19
CA ASP A 116 6.95 5.44 -12.21
C ASP A 116 7.52 6.83 -11.87
N ALA A 117 7.74 7.67 -12.88
CA ALA A 117 8.23 9.05 -12.73
C ALA A 117 7.17 9.98 -12.14
N TYR A 118 6.64 9.61 -10.97
CA TYR A 118 5.63 10.36 -10.25
C TYR A 118 6.28 11.55 -9.55
N GLU A 119 5.72 12.74 -9.80
CA GLU A 119 6.07 13.95 -9.07
C GLU A 119 4.97 14.27 -8.06
N PHE A 120 5.35 14.32 -6.80
CA PHE A 120 4.44 14.73 -5.75
C PHE A 120 4.42 16.25 -5.66
N PRO A 121 3.23 16.88 -5.56
CA PRO A 121 3.14 18.31 -5.32
C PRO A 121 3.84 18.67 -4.02
N ASP A 122 4.55 19.79 -4.03
CA ASP A 122 5.11 20.37 -2.82
C ASP A 122 4.00 20.76 -1.84
N GLY A 123 4.28 20.64 -0.55
CA GLY A 123 3.39 21.05 0.52
C GLY A 123 3.18 19.98 1.60
N GLU A 124 2.98 20.45 2.81
CA GLU A 124 2.71 19.61 3.96
C GLU A 124 1.29 19.01 3.86
N GLN A 125 1.18 17.71 4.13
CA GLN A 125 -0.13 17.04 4.22
C GLN A 125 -0.82 17.31 5.56
N ILE A 126 -0.08 17.76 6.55
CA ILE A 126 -0.54 18.11 7.89
C ILE A 126 -0.73 19.64 7.93
N ASP A 127 -1.79 20.07 8.61
CA ASP A 127 -2.15 21.49 8.78
C ASP A 127 -2.40 22.27 7.48
N ASN A 128 -2.74 21.58 6.40
CA ASN A 128 -3.13 22.23 5.16
C ASN A 128 -4.48 22.97 5.35
N PRO A 129 -4.49 24.32 5.24
CA PRO A 129 -5.69 25.13 5.50
C PRO A 129 -6.84 24.81 4.54
N VAL A 130 -6.55 24.48 3.29
CA VAL A 130 -7.55 24.10 2.29
C VAL A 130 -8.23 22.79 2.70
N ARG A 131 -7.43 21.80 3.10
CA ARG A 131 -7.94 20.52 3.61
C ARG A 131 -8.80 20.70 4.84
N ASN A 132 -8.34 21.50 5.79
CA ASN A 132 -9.08 21.74 7.05
C ASN A 132 -10.42 22.44 6.78
N HIS A 133 -10.43 23.44 5.89
CA HIS A 133 -11.64 24.14 5.46
C HIS A 133 -12.66 23.18 4.86
N TRP A 134 -12.26 22.36 3.86
CA TRP A 134 -13.21 21.48 3.17
C TRP A 134 -13.62 20.26 3.98
N ASN A 135 -12.78 19.78 4.91
CA ASN A 135 -13.21 18.78 5.88
C ASN A 135 -14.26 19.32 6.86
N ALA A 136 -14.08 20.57 7.36
CA ALA A 136 -15.07 21.22 8.21
C ALA A 136 -16.39 21.44 7.44
N PHE A 137 -16.30 21.88 6.17
CA PHE A 137 -17.46 22.03 5.30
C PHE A 137 -18.22 20.69 5.11
N ALA A 138 -17.48 19.60 4.86
CA ALA A 138 -18.07 18.27 4.72
C ALA A 138 -18.75 17.79 6.01
N ALA A 139 -18.18 18.10 7.16
CA ALA A 139 -18.74 17.75 8.47
C ALA A 139 -20.04 18.54 8.76
N GLU A 140 -20.13 19.79 8.35
CA GLU A 140 -21.30 20.67 8.57
C GLU A 140 -22.42 20.41 7.56
N TYR A 141 -22.11 20.31 6.25
CA TYR A 141 -23.09 20.27 5.17
C TYR A 141 -23.26 18.90 4.50
N GLY A 142 -22.42 17.95 4.84
CA GLY A 142 -22.48 16.60 4.29
C GLY A 142 -21.72 16.41 2.97
N PRO A 143 -21.49 15.14 2.57
CA PRO A 143 -20.67 14.80 1.40
C PRO A 143 -21.28 15.23 0.07
N GLU A 144 -22.61 15.17 -0.08
CA GLU A 144 -23.30 15.57 -1.32
C GLU A 144 -23.13 17.06 -1.59
N ARG A 145 -23.21 17.88 -0.55
CA ARG A 145 -23.05 19.33 -0.68
C ARG A 145 -21.60 19.67 -1.03
N LEU A 146 -20.63 19.03 -0.37
CA LEU A 146 -19.22 19.16 -0.71
C LEU A 146 -18.96 18.80 -2.18
N TRP A 147 -19.50 17.68 -2.64
CA TRP A 147 -19.36 17.24 -4.03
C TRP A 147 -20.02 18.23 -5.02
N SER A 148 -21.16 18.79 -4.66
CA SER A 148 -21.83 19.79 -5.49
C SER A 148 -20.99 21.06 -5.67
N GLU A 149 -20.29 21.51 -4.62
CA GLU A 149 -19.35 22.61 -4.72
C GLU A 149 -18.17 22.30 -5.66
N LEU A 150 -17.64 21.07 -5.61
CA LEU A 150 -16.61 20.63 -6.56
C LEU A 150 -17.17 20.60 -7.99
N HIS A 151 -18.39 20.08 -8.18
CA HIS A 151 -19.01 20.00 -9.51
C HIS A 151 -19.20 21.37 -10.16
N GLN A 152 -19.47 22.43 -9.39
CA GLN A 152 -19.55 23.79 -9.90
C GLN A 152 -18.21 24.38 -10.34
N ARG A 153 -17.10 24.00 -9.68
CA ARG A 153 -15.77 24.55 -9.92
C ARG A 153 -14.92 23.72 -10.88
N ASP A 154 -15.07 22.40 -10.82
CA ASP A 154 -14.37 21.40 -11.64
C ASP A 154 -15.30 20.22 -11.95
N PRO A 155 -16.20 20.37 -12.93
CA PRO A 155 -17.15 19.34 -13.33
C PRO A 155 -16.49 18.02 -13.77
N GLU A 156 -15.32 18.11 -14.43
CA GLU A 156 -14.60 16.95 -14.93
C GLU A 156 -14.07 16.10 -13.77
N SER A 157 -13.47 16.73 -12.77
CA SER A 157 -13.02 16.05 -11.56
C SER A 157 -14.18 15.45 -10.77
N ALA A 158 -15.28 16.18 -10.62
CA ALA A 158 -16.45 15.71 -9.89
C ALA A 158 -17.06 14.44 -10.53
N GLN A 159 -17.11 14.34 -11.87
CA GLN A 159 -17.58 13.14 -12.57
C GLN A 159 -16.72 11.91 -12.30
N LEU A 160 -15.45 12.09 -11.93
CA LEU A 160 -14.51 10.99 -11.65
C LEU A 160 -14.52 10.54 -10.20
N ILE A 161 -15.21 11.28 -9.31
CA ILE A 161 -15.18 11.08 -7.86
C ILE A 161 -16.62 10.85 -7.36
N PRO A 162 -16.91 9.70 -6.72
CA PRO A 162 -18.20 9.50 -6.07
C PRO A 162 -18.46 10.54 -4.98
N PRO A 163 -19.69 11.06 -4.81
CA PRO A 163 -20.01 12.05 -3.78
C PRO A 163 -19.63 11.62 -2.36
N ALA A 164 -19.75 10.33 -2.04
CA ALA A 164 -19.40 9.79 -0.72
C ALA A 164 -17.88 9.73 -0.45
N ASP A 165 -17.02 9.95 -1.47
CA ASP A 165 -15.56 9.92 -1.29
C ASP A 165 -15.02 11.30 -0.90
N VAL A 166 -15.38 11.74 0.31
CA VAL A 166 -14.98 13.04 0.87
C VAL A 166 -13.48 13.29 0.74
N LYS A 167 -12.65 12.27 1.02
CA LYS A 167 -11.17 12.40 0.94
C LYS A 167 -10.69 12.80 -0.46
N ARG A 168 -11.26 12.20 -1.52
CA ARG A 168 -10.90 12.56 -2.89
C ARG A 168 -11.48 13.89 -3.32
N VAL A 169 -12.70 14.22 -2.88
CA VAL A 169 -13.29 15.54 -3.15
C VAL A 169 -12.45 16.66 -2.53
N VAL A 170 -12.04 16.50 -1.26
CA VAL A 170 -11.13 17.45 -0.59
C VAL A 170 -9.80 17.54 -1.31
N ARG A 171 -9.23 16.41 -1.76
CA ARG A 171 -8.00 16.41 -2.55
C ARG A 171 -8.14 17.15 -3.89
N ALA A 172 -9.30 17.07 -4.54
CA ALA A 172 -9.56 17.83 -5.76
C ALA A 172 -9.56 19.34 -5.49
N PHE A 173 -10.09 19.80 -4.37
CA PHE A 173 -10.01 21.21 -3.98
C PHE A 173 -8.57 21.65 -3.68
N GLU A 174 -7.76 20.82 -3.04
CA GLU A 174 -6.33 21.14 -2.82
C GLU A 174 -5.60 21.36 -4.15
N LEU A 175 -5.89 20.52 -5.16
CA LEU A 175 -5.30 20.67 -6.48
C LEU A 175 -5.77 21.94 -7.19
N LEU A 176 -7.07 22.25 -7.12
CA LEU A 176 -7.60 23.48 -7.69
C LEU A 176 -6.94 24.73 -7.12
N GLU A 177 -6.64 24.75 -5.82
CA GLU A 177 -5.97 25.87 -5.16
C GLU A 177 -4.53 26.09 -5.66
N THR A 178 -3.88 25.00 -6.09
CA THR A 178 -2.54 25.07 -6.71
C THR A 178 -2.58 25.25 -8.23
N GLY A 179 -3.76 25.47 -8.81
CA GLY A 179 -3.94 25.69 -10.25
C GLY A 179 -3.89 24.40 -11.08
N ASP A 180 -4.03 23.23 -10.44
CA ASP A 180 -4.12 21.92 -11.12
C ASP A 180 -5.55 21.35 -10.98
N SER A 181 -5.88 20.27 -11.70
CA SER A 181 -7.15 19.59 -11.65
C SER A 181 -6.95 18.10 -11.34
N TYR A 182 -7.85 17.53 -10.52
CA TYR A 182 -7.82 16.09 -10.24
C TYR A 182 -7.99 15.25 -11.53
N ALA A 183 -8.82 15.70 -12.46
CA ALA A 183 -9.01 15.04 -13.76
C ALA A 183 -7.71 15.04 -14.58
N ILE A 184 -7.06 16.19 -14.70
CA ILE A 184 -5.79 16.35 -15.42
C ILE A 184 -4.69 15.52 -14.74
N GLN A 185 -4.56 15.61 -13.41
CA GLN A 185 -3.59 14.81 -12.67
C GLN A 185 -3.82 13.32 -12.89
N LYS A 186 -5.07 12.85 -12.82
CA LYS A 186 -5.43 11.45 -13.06
C LYS A 186 -5.06 10.98 -14.46
N GLN A 187 -5.23 11.83 -15.48
CA GLN A 187 -4.83 11.53 -16.85
C GLN A 187 -3.30 11.45 -16.97
N ARG A 188 -2.57 12.43 -16.43
CA ARG A 188 -1.09 12.41 -16.42
C ARG A 188 -0.55 11.14 -15.79
N LEU A 189 -1.17 10.68 -14.68
CA LEU A 189 -0.76 9.47 -13.98
C LEU A 189 -0.92 8.17 -14.80
N GLN A 190 -1.76 8.16 -15.83
CA GLN A 190 -1.94 6.98 -16.68
C GLN A 190 -0.81 6.79 -17.70
N SER A 191 -0.10 7.87 -18.04
CA SER A 191 0.93 7.91 -19.09
C SER A 191 2.34 8.20 -18.57
N LEU A 192 2.56 8.10 -17.26
CA LEU A 192 3.89 8.33 -16.70
C LEU A 192 4.88 7.27 -17.20
N PRO A 193 6.07 7.69 -17.65
CA PRO A 193 7.16 6.75 -17.92
C PRO A 193 7.65 6.12 -16.61
N GLN A 194 8.35 5.01 -16.72
CA GLN A 194 9.06 4.45 -15.59
C GLN A 194 10.25 5.35 -15.23
N TRP A 195 10.49 5.54 -13.94
CA TRP A 195 11.69 6.19 -13.42
C TRP A 195 12.87 5.22 -13.42
N VAL A 196 12.59 3.94 -13.14
CA VAL A 196 13.54 2.82 -13.28
C VAL A 196 12.91 1.72 -14.12
N PRO A 197 13.69 0.97 -14.92
CA PRO A 197 13.20 -0.24 -15.57
C PRO A 197 12.65 -1.22 -14.53
N ALA A 198 11.52 -1.84 -14.80
CA ALA A 198 10.91 -2.80 -13.89
C ALA A 198 10.18 -3.91 -14.62
N ILE A 199 10.25 -5.12 -14.07
CA ILE A 199 9.48 -6.30 -14.48
C ILE A 199 8.42 -6.57 -13.42
N PHE A 200 7.16 -6.72 -13.84
CA PHE A 200 6.04 -6.89 -12.92
C PHE A 200 5.52 -8.32 -12.96
N VAL A 201 5.65 -9.03 -11.84
CA VAL A 201 5.08 -10.36 -11.60
C VAL A 201 3.89 -10.20 -10.66
N GLY A 202 2.70 -10.54 -11.14
CA GLY A 202 1.46 -10.48 -10.37
C GLY A 202 1.02 -11.85 -9.90
N LEU A 203 0.64 -11.99 -8.63
CA LEU A 203 0.05 -13.22 -8.11
C LEU A 203 -1.47 -13.13 -8.16
N ALA A 204 -2.10 -13.92 -9.03
CA ALA A 204 -3.53 -14.05 -9.14
C ALA A 204 -4.02 -15.23 -8.28
N VAL A 205 -5.02 -14.99 -7.43
CA VAL A 205 -5.66 -16.02 -6.63
C VAL A 205 -7.15 -15.98 -6.89
N ASP A 206 -7.78 -17.16 -7.01
CA ASP A 206 -9.23 -17.29 -7.09
C ASP A 206 -9.91 -16.60 -5.90
N PRO A 207 -11.02 -15.87 -6.09
CA PRO A 207 -11.68 -15.13 -5.03
C PRO A 207 -12.09 -15.95 -3.80
N ASP A 208 -12.51 -17.22 -4.00
CA ASP A 208 -12.99 -18.05 -2.90
C ASP A 208 -11.82 -18.67 -2.14
N VAL A 209 -10.76 -19.09 -2.85
CA VAL A 209 -9.49 -19.50 -2.25
C VAL A 209 -8.91 -18.35 -1.43
N LEU A 210 -8.87 -17.16 -1.99
CA LEU A 210 -8.34 -15.98 -1.31
C LEU A 210 -9.15 -15.62 -0.06
N ARG A 211 -10.48 -15.72 -0.13
CA ARG A 211 -11.36 -15.49 1.02
C ARG A 211 -11.07 -16.46 2.16
N THR A 212 -10.90 -17.74 1.83
CA THR A 212 -10.53 -18.76 2.81
C THR A 212 -9.20 -18.46 3.47
N ARG A 213 -8.16 -18.16 2.67
CA ARG A 213 -6.83 -17.80 3.17
C ARG A 213 -6.87 -16.57 4.08
N ILE A 214 -7.64 -15.54 3.70
CA ILE A 214 -7.80 -14.33 4.52
C ILE A 214 -8.43 -14.66 5.87
N ARG A 215 -9.51 -15.44 5.89
CA ARG A 215 -10.18 -15.81 7.14
C ARG A 215 -9.25 -16.59 8.08
N THR A 216 -8.59 -17.62 7.57
CA THR A 216 -7.59 -18.38 8.33
C THR A 216 -6.46 -17.50 8.85
N ARG A 217 -5.94 -16.60 8.02
CA ARG A 217 -4.88 -15.66 8.43
C ARG A 217 -5.32 -14.73 9.56
N VAL A 218 -6.54 -14.20 9.51
CA VAL A 218 -7.07 -13.34 10.59
C VAL A 218 -7.21 -14.13 11.88
N ASP A 219 -7.71 -15.37 11.81
CA ASP A 219 -7.80 -16.24 13.00
C ASP A 219 -6.41 -16.51 13.59
N SER A 220 -5.41 -16.78 12.74
CA SER A 220 -4.00 -16.93 13.18
C SER A 220 -3.44 -15.65 13.80
N MET A 221 -3.71 -14.48 13.24
CA MET A 221 -3.27 -13.20 13.80
C MET A 221 -3.82 -13.00 15.22
N VAL A 222 -5.10 -13.30 15.43
CA VAL A 222 -5.72 -13.21 16.77
C VAL A 222 -5.09 -14.21 17.73
N ALA A 223 -4.89 -15.44 17.31
CA ALA A 223 -4.24 -16.48 18.12
C ALA A 223 -2.78 -16.17 18.47
N ASN A 224 -2.09 -15.43 17.59
CA ASN A 224 -0.69 -15.02 17.78
C ASN A 224 -0.52 -13.68 18.53
N GLY A 225 -1.61 -13.10 19.06
CA GLY A 225 -1.51 -11.95 19.96
C GLY A 225 -1.83 -10.59 19.32
N LEU A 226 -2.60 -10.53 18.23
CA LEU A 226 -3.00 -9.27 17.61
C LEU A 226 -3.67 -8.30 18.59
N ILE A 227 -4.49 -8.82 19.54
CA ILE A 227 -5.17 -7.98 20.54
C ILE A 227 -4.14 -7.31 21.45
N GLN A 228 -3.18 -8.08 21.95
CA GLN A 228 -2.09 -7.61 22.82
C GLN A 228 -1.18 -6.60 22.10
N GLU A 229 -0.93 -6.81 20.80
CA GLU A 229 -0.22 -5.84 19.96
C GLU A 229 -0.95 -4.49 19.94
N VAL A 230 -2.28 -4.49 19.71
CA VAL A 230 -3.09 -3.26 19.71
C VAL A 230 -3.10 -2.58 21.10
N GLU A 231 -3.23 -3.33 22.18
CA GLU A 231 -3.18 -2.79 23.54
C GLU A 231 -1.84 -2.11 23.81
N THR A 232 -0.74 -2.71 23.40
CA THR A 232 0.61 -2.16 23.54
C THR A 232 0.76 -0.85 22.75
N LEU A 233 0.29 -0.82 21.51
CA LEU A 233 0.32 0.37 20.66
C LEU A 233 -0.51 1.52 21.23
N LEU A 234 -1.67 1.22 21.82
CA LEU A 234 -2.52 2.22 22.46
C LEU A 234 -1.84 2.90 23.64
N ALA A 235 -0.94 2.21 24.35
CA ALA A 235 -0.14 2.78 25.42
C ALA A 235 1.01 3.69 24.91
N SER A 236 1.32 3.67 23.62
CA SER A 236 2.46 4.39 23.00
C SER A 236 2.06 5.42 21.92
N GLY A 237 0.90 6.08 22.07
CA GLY A 237 0.51 7.21 21.22
C GLY A 237 -0.10 6.80 19.85
N PHE A 238 -0.51 5.55 19.69
CA PHE A 238 -1.14 5.06 18.45
C PHE A 238 -2.33 5.91 17.98
N ARG A 239 -3.13 6.44 18.94
CA ARG A 239 -4.34 7.24 18.62
C ARG A 239 -4.03 8.59 17.99
N ASP A 240 -2.81 9.11 18.19
CA ASP A 240 -2.40 10.43 17.70
C ASP A 240 -2.06 10.42 16.20
N GLY A 241 -1.84 9.21 15.65
CA GLY A 241 -1.55 9.00 14.24
C GLY A 241 -2.75 9.24 13.33
N ILE A 242 -2.47 9.73 12.11
CA ILE A 242 -3.50 9.96 11.09
C ILE A 242 -3.78 8.68 10.29
N THR A 243 -2.75 7.91 10.01
CA THR A 243 -2.81 6.76 9.07
C THR A 243 -2.86 5.42 9.81
N ALA A 244 -1.94 5.17 10.73
CA ALA A 244 -1.84 3.91 11.46
C ALA A 244 -3.16 3.51 12.16
N PRO A 245 -3.90 4.41 12.84
CA PRO A 245 -5.17 4.07 13.48
C PRO A 245 -6.29 3.65 12.52
N GLN A 246 -6.13 3.90 11.21
CA GLN A 246 -7.10 3.48 10.19
C GLN A 246 -6.81 2.09 9.62
N ALA A 247 -5.71 1.46 10.03
CA ALA A 247 -5.32 0.14 9.55
C ALA A 247 -6.40 -0.91 9.89
N ILE A 248 -6.67 -1.78 8.91
CA ILE A 248 -7.57 -2.93 9.09
C ILE A 248 -6.94 -3.87 10.12
N GLY A 249 -7.74 -4.35 11.04
CA GLY A 249 -7.29 -5.12 12.19
C GLY A 249 -7.20 -4.25 13.44
N TYR A 250 -6.52 -3.13 13.34
CA TYR A 250 -6.28 -2.24 14.49
C TYR A 250 -7.52 -1.42 14.86
N LYS A 251 -8.14 -0.72 13.92
CA LYS A 251 -9.32 0.11 14.19
C LYS A 251 -10.51 -0.70 14.71
N GLU A 252 -10.68 -1.93 14.23
CA GLU A 252 -11.76 -2.81 14.68
C GLU A 252 -11.52 -3.28 16.12
N ILE A 253 -10.28 -3.70 16.47
CA ILE A 253 -9.92 -4.08 17.85
C ILE A 253 -10.01 -2.88 18.78
N VAL A 254 -9.52 -1.69 18.37
CA VAL A 254 -9.69 -0.45 19.15
C VAL A 254 -11.16 -0.17 19.45
N ALA A 255 -12.06 -0.39 18.46
CA ALA A 255 -13.49 -0.23 18.68
C ALA A 255 -14.06 -1.21 19.72
N ALA A 256 -13.57 -2.43 19.75
CA ALA A 256 -13.96 -3.43 20.75
C ALA A 256 -13.41 -3.09 22.14
N LEU A 257 -12.14 -2.69 22.25
CA LEU A 257 -11.52 -2.26 23.50
C LEU A 257 -12.20 -1.00 24.08
N ASP A 258 -12.71 -0.13 23.23
CA ASP A 258 -13.51 1.05 23.63
C ASP A 258 -14.97 0.69 24.02
N GLY A 259 -15.37 -0.58 23.93
CA GLY A 259 -16.73 -1.03 24.24
C GLY A 259 -17.80 -0.66 23.20
N ARG A 260 -17.38 -0.27 21.97
CA ARG A 260 -18.30 0.11 20.89
C ARG A 260 -18.86 -1.10 20.12
N THR A 261 -18.22 -2.26 20.24
CA THR A 261 -18.64 -3.53 19.65
C THR A 261 -18.05 -4.69 20.48
N SER A 262 -18.49 -5.93 20.27
CA SER A 262 -17.85 -7.09 20.90
C SER A 262 -16.54 -7.46 20.16
N MET A 263 -15.67 -8.22 20.82
CA MET A 263 -14.42 -8.68 20.18
C MET A 263 -14.71 -9.63 19.03
N GLU A 264 -15.71 -10.47 19.15
CA GLU A 264 -16.16 -11.40 18.10
C GLU A 264 -16.63 -10.65 16.85
N GLU A 265 -17.43 -9.60 17.04
CA GLU A 265 -17.89 -8.73 15.94
C GLU A 265 -16.72 -7.98 15.31
N ALA A 266 -15.74 -7.52 16.08
CA ALA A 266 -14.54 -6.88 15.59
C ALA A 266 -13.72 -7.83 14.71
N ILE A 267 -13.51 -9.08 15.14
CA ILE A 267 -12.78 -10.11 14.37
C ILE A 267 -13.50 -10.42 13.05
N GLU A 268 -14.81 -10.59 13.05
CA GLU A 268 -15.56 -10.79 11.80
C GLU A 268 -15.49 -9.56 10.89
N SER A 269 -15.55 -8.36 11.46
CA SER A 269 -15.36 -7.10 10.71
C SER A 269 -13.98 -7.02 10.05
N ILE A 270 -12.92 -7.46 10.72
CA ILE A 270 -11.57 -7.56 10.16
C ILE A 270 -11.55 -8.47 8.94
N LYS A 271 -12.14 -9.68 9.04
CA LYS A 271 -12.22 -10.64 7.92
C LYS A 271 -12.92 -10.02 6.71
N VAL A 272 -14.07 -9.39 6.92
CA VAL A 272 -14.83 -8.72 5.85
C VAL A 272 -14.07 -7.54 5.26
N SER A 273 -13.48 -6.68 6.10
CA SER A 273 -12.72 -5.51 5.68
C SER A 273 -11.48 -5.91 4.87
N THR A 274 -10.80 -6.99 5.27
CA THR A 274 -9.63 -7.54 4.56
C THR A 274 -10.02 -8.14 3.21
N CYS A 275 -11.15 -8.85 3.11
CA CYS A 275 -11.66 -9.33 1.82
C CYS A 275 -12.00 -8.17 0.86
N ARG A 276 -12.61 -7.10 1.37
CA ARG A 276 -12.88 -5.88 0.59
C ARG A 276 -11.59 -5.19 0.15
N TYR A 277 -10.58 -5.16 1.02
CA TYR A 277 -9.27 -4.61 0.70
C TYR A 277 -8.59 -5.43 -0.41
N ALA A 278 -8.55 -6.75 -0.30
CA ALA A 278 -8.01 -7.65 -1.32
C ALA A 278 -8.70 -7.47 -2.68
N LYS A 279 -10.04 -7.29 -2.70
CA LYS A 279 -10.78 -6.97 -3.92
C LYS A 279 -10.34 -5.63 -4.54
N ARG A 280 -10.10 -4.59 -3.71
CA ARG A 280 -9.60 -3.29 -4.20
C ARG A 280 -8.18 -3.42 -4.78
N GLN A 281 -7.28 -4.17 -4.12
CA GLN A 281 -5.93 -4.44 -4.64
C GLN A 281 -5.97 -5.13 -6.00
N ARG A 282 -6.78 -6.18 -6.15
CA ARG A 282 -6.97 -6.87 -7.45
C ARG A 282 -7.49 -5.92 -8.54
N THR A 283 -8.47 -5.09 -8.22
CA THR A 283 -9.02 -4.10 -9.17
C THR A 283 -7.98 -3.05 -9.55
N TRP A 284 -7.12 -2.67 -8.62
CA TRP A 284 -6.04 -1.73 -8.88
C TRP A 284 -5.00 -2.33 -9.83
N PHE A 285 -4.42 -3.47 -9.48
CA PHE A 285 -3.35 -4.10 -10.25
C PHE A 285 -3.81 -4.58 -11.64
N ARG A 286 -5.07 -5.00 -11.81
CA ARG A 286 -5.61 -5.40 -13.13
C ARG A 286 -5.63 -4.29 -14.17
N LYS A 287 -5.51 -3.04 -13.76
CA LYS A 287 -5.46 -1.89 -14.67
C LYS A 287 -4.06 -1.63 -15.25
N ASP A 288 -3.05 -2.24 -14.68
CA ASP A 288 -1.67 -2.10 -15.13
C ASP A 288 -1.32 -3.25 -16.08
N SER A 289 -1.22 -2.93 -17.37
CA SER A 289 -0.95 -3.90 -18.42
C SER A 289 0.49 -4.45 -18.42
N ARG A 290 1.37 -3.87 -17.60
CA ARG A 290 2.76 -4.34 -17.45
C ARG A 290 2.85 -5.60 -16.61
N ILE A 291 1.79 -5.96 -15.89
CA ILE A 291 1.82 -7.08 -14.94
C ILE A 291 1.59 -8.40 -15.66
N HIS A 292 2.56 -9.29 -15.55
CA HIS A 292 2.46 -10.69 -15.95
C HIS A 292 1.89 -11.50 -14.79
N TRP A 293 0.73 -12.13 -15.02
CA TRP A 293 -0.02 -12.80 -13.95
C TRP A 293 0.27 -14.28 -13.87
N LEU A 294 0.69 -14.75 -12.69
CA LEU A 294 0.86 -16.17 -12.33
C LEU A 294 -0.31 -16.62 -11.46
N CYS A 295 -0.75 -17.88 -11.66
CA CYS A 295 -1.83 -18.47 -10.87
C CYS A 295 -1.29 -19.02 -9.53
N ALA A 296 -1.70 -18.39 -8.42
CA ALA A 296 -1.22 -18.72 -7.08
C ALA A 296 -2.23 -19.49 -6.23
N ASP A 297 -3.15 -20.23 -6.85
CA ASP A 297 -4.22 -20.96 -6.16
C ASP A 297 -3.68 -22.14 -5.34
N SER A 298 -2.67 -22.85 -5.84
CA SER A 298 -2.05 -23.98 -5.13
C SER A 298 -1.40 -23.57 -3.81
N GLY A 299 -0.82 -22.36 -3.76
CA GLY A 299 0.01 -21.91 -2.65
C GLY A 299 1.42 -22.51 -2.65
N ASP A 300 1.82 -23.20 -3.72
CA ASP A 300 3.17 -23.69 -3.90
C ASP A 300 4.10 -22.53 -4.27
N THR A 301 4.80 -22.03 -3.29
CA THR A 301 5.66 -20.84 -3.43
C THR A 301 6.93 -21.12 -4.23
N ASP A 302 7.46 -22.35 -4.18
CA ASP A 302 8.63 -22.74 -4.95
C ASP A 302 8.31 -22.82 -6.44
N ALA A 303 7.21 -23.49 -6.81
CA ALA A 303 6.75 -23.53 -8.20
C ALA A 303 6.44 -22.14 -8.76
N LEU A 304 5.82 -21.26 -7.95
CA LEU A 304 5.58 -19.86 -8.35
C LEU A 304 6.86 -19.07 -8.54
N ALA A 305 7.86 -19.29 -7.70
CA ALA A 305 9.15 -18.64 -7.85
C ALA A 305 9.88 -19.13 -9.12
N ASP A 306 9.82 -20.44 -9.43
CA ASP A 306 10.37 -21.00 -10.66
C ASP A 306 9.71 -20.41 -11.91
N GLU A 307 8.39 -20.33 -11.92
CA GLU A 307 7.60 -19.73 -13.01
C GLU A 307 7.92 -18.23 -13.18
N ALA A 308 8.06 -17.51 -12.06
CA ALA A 308 8.43 -16.09 -12.06
C ALA A 308 9.83 -15.88 -12.63
N LEU A 309 10.82 -16.70 -12.25
CA LEU A 309 12.19 -16.61 -12.76
C LEU A 309 12.26 -16.93 -14.25
N ALA A 310 11.57 -17.99 -14.70
CA ALA A 310 11.49 -18.30 -16.12
C ALA A 310 10.88 -17.13 -16.93
N LEU A 311 9.89 -16.45 -16.39
CA LEU A 311 9.30 -15.25 -17.00
C LEU A 311 10.33 -14.09 -17.04
N ILE A 312 11.02 -13.81 -15.94
CA ILE A 312 12.03 -12.73 -15.82
C ILE A 312 13.15 -12.91 -16.83
N ASP A 313 13.58 -14.15 -17.08
CA ASP A 313 14.64 -14.47 -18.04
C ASP A 313 14.22 -14.25 -19.51
N THR A 314 12.92 -14.14 -19.78
CA THR A 314 12.41 -13.92 -21.15
C THR A 314 12.15 -12.44 -21.48
N LEU A 315 12.19 -11.56 -20.49
CA LEU A 315 11.87 -10.13 -20.62
C LEU A 315 13.11 -9.25 -20.55
#